data_f069e2998adec20ab1c4c643f9b18552
#
_entry.id   f069e2998adec20ab1c4c643f9b18552
#
_cell.length_a   1.000
_cell.length_b   1.000
_cell.length_c   1.000
_cell.angle_alpha   90.00
_cell.angle_beta   90.00
_cell.angle_gamma   90.00
#
_symmetry.space_group_name_H-M   'P 1'
#
loop_
_entity.id
_entity.type
_entity.pdbx_description
1 polymer ?
#
loop_
_entity_poly.entity_id
_entity_poly.type
_entity_poly.pdbx_seq_one_letter_code
_entity_poly.pdbx_strand_id
1 'polypeptide(L)'
;MFLKQYTYKSNFKLRQIMRYFIGNWKMFGVPKSISILSKINSFLSKDKNRNKYRVIVTPPYTLIESYSRFFKNKKIMIGSQNCYQKEQFSSNTAAVSPYMIRSVGAKYTLIGHSDNRGEGDSDLMLKDKVKFALKNNLKVVFCIGENKSHKNKKQTFSVLKKQLTNVLDKKFNKNNIIIAYEPIWSIGTGKIPNQKDLSKTTVYIKKX
;
A
#
# COMPACT_ATOMS: atom_id res chain seq x y z
N MET A 1 11.18 -3.28 -4.67
CA MET A 1 10.35 -4.48 -4.45
C MET A 1 8.95 -4.20 -4.97
N PHE A 2 8.50 -4.94 -5.96
CA PHE A 2 7.16 -4.76 -6.54
C PHE A 2 6.17 -5.71 -5.87
N LEU A 3 5.17 -5.14 -5.19
CA LEU A 3 4.07 -5.91 -4.63
C LEU A 3 3.02 -6.12 -5.72
N LYS A 4 2.78 -7.37 -6.08
CA LYS A 4 1.76 -7.75 -7.07
C LYS A 4 0.52 -8.23 -6.33
N GLN A 5 -0.58 -7.51 -6.47
CA GLN A 5 -1.80 -7.83 -5.77
C GLN A 5 -3.01 -7.93 -6.71
N TYR A 6 -3.89 -8.85 -6.42
CA TYR A 6 -5.11 -9.08 -7.17
C TYR A 6 -6.32 -8.75 -6.29
N THR A 7 -7.20 -7.85 -6.76
CA THR A 7 -8.49 -7.59 -6.11
C THR A 7 -9.60 -8.30 -6.89
N TYR A 8 -10.43 -9.04 -6.19
CA TYR A 8 -11.59 -9.74 -6.78
C TYR A 8 -12.87 -9.10 -6.27
N LYS A 9 -13.77 -8.72 -7.19
CA LYS A 9 -15.14 -8.36 -6.85
C LYS A 9 -16.08 -9.38 -7.47
N SER A 10 -16.84 -10.04 -6.64
CA SER A 10 -17.87 -11.00 -7.07
C SER A 10 -19.11 -10.27 -7.56
N ASN A 11 -19.32 -10.21 -8.84
CA ASN A 11 -20.65 -10.09 -9.49
C ASN A 11 -20.54 -10.58 -10.92
N PHE A 12 -21.52 -11.32 -11.35
CA PHE A 12 -21.59 -12.16 -12.53
C PHE A 12 -21.56 -11.45 -13.91
N LYS A 13 -20.69 -10.50 -14.09
CA LYS A 13 -20.18 -10.07 -15.40
C LYS A 13 -18.66 -10.21 -15.30
N LEU A 14 -18.02 -10.77 -16.29
CA LEU A 14 -16.56 -10.87 -16.41
C LEU A 14 -15.91 -9.49 -16.16
N ARG A 15 -15.90 -9.05 -14.90
CA ARG A 15 -15.19 -7.83 -14.51
C ARG A 15 -13.71 -8.14 -14.63
N GLN A 16 -13.10 -7.51 -15.57
CA GLN A 16 -11.66 -7.53 -15.78
C GLN A 16 -10.95 -7.25 -14.44
N ILE A 17 -10.18 -8.23 -13.97
CA ILE A 17 -9.44 -8.10 -12.69
C ILE A 17 -8.40 -7.00 -12.83
N MET A 18 -8.57 -5.90 -12.10
CA MET A 18 -7.59 -4.81 -12.06
C MET A 18 -6.35 -5.28 -11.29
N ARG A 19 -5.19 -5.23 -11.93
CA ARG A 19 -3.90 -5.54 -11.30
C ARG A 19 -3.26 -4.27 -10.78
N TYR A 20 -2.59 -4.35 -9.64
CA TYR A 20 -1.86 -3.24 -9.05
C TYR A 20 -0.38 -3.59 -8.97
N PHE A 21 0.45 -2.73 -9.50
CA PHE A 21 1.91 -2.77 -9.37
C PHE A 21 2.28 -1.60 -8.46
N ILE A 22 2.74 -1.91 -7.25
CA ILE A 22 2.99 -0.89 -6.23
C ILE A 22 4.47 -0.96 -5.86
N GLY A 23 5.20 0.14 -6.10
CA GLY A 23 6.62 0.25 -5.79
C GLY A 23 6.85 1.12 -4.57
N ASN A 24 7.21 0.49 -3.45
CA ASN A 24 7.67 1.20 -2.25
C ASN A 24 9.16 1.52 -2.43
N TRP A 25 9.49 2.79 -2.54
CA TRP A 25 10.89 3.22 -2.71
C TRP A 25 11.68 3.16 -1.40
N LYS A 26 10.98 3.06 -0.28
CA LYS A 26 11.64 3.13 1.04
C LYS A 26 12.47 4.43 1.12
N MET A 27 13.66 4.38 1.70
CA MET A 27 14.53 5.54 1.88
C MET A 27 15.47 5.71 0.67
N PHE A 28 14.89 5.68 -0.55
CA PHE A 28 15.66 5.88 -1.79
C PHE A 28 15.00 6.95 -2.65
N GLY A 29 15.85 7.66 -3.37
CA GLY A 29 15.42 8.63 -4.38
C GLY A 29 15.73 10.06 -4.00
N VAL A 30 16.04 10.81 -5.03
CA VAL A 30 16.30 12.27 -5.01
C VAL A 30 15.54 12.88 -6.21
N PRO A 31 15.43 14.22 -6.33
CA PRO A 31 14.63 14.81 -7.41
C PRO A 31 14.96 14.27 -8.82
N LYS A 32 16.24 14.07 -9.15
CA LYS A 32 16.65 13.56 -10.48
C LYS A 32 16.18 12.12 -10.73
N SER A 33 15.82 11.35 -9.69
CA SER A 33 15.33 9.98 -9.86
C SER A 33 13.98 9.91 -10.59
N ILE A 34 13.34 11.04 -10.84
CA ILE A 34 12.11 11.16 -11.65
C ILE A 34 12.32 10.57 -13.06
N SER A 35 13.55 10.57 -13.55
CA SER A 35 13.89 9.99 -14.86
C SER A 35 13.53 8.50 -14.96
N ILE A 36 13.67 7.76 -13.86
CA ILE A 36 13.29 6.34 -13.80
C ILE A 36 11.78 6.20 -14.04
N LEU A 37 10.98 7.01 -13.36
CA LEU A 37 9.51 6.97 -13.47
C LEU A 37 9.07 7.46 -14.84
N SER A 38 9.80 8.41 -15.45
CA SER A 38 9.51 8.90 -16.82
C SER A 38 9.64 7.77 -17.84
N LYS A 39 10.68 6.95 -17.72
CA LYS A 39 10.86 5.76 -18.59
C LYS A 39 9.69 4.79 -18.43
N ILE A 40 9.30 4.51 -17.18
CA ILE A 40 8.15 3.64 -16.89
C ILE A 40 6.87 4.25 -17.50
N ASN A 41 6.65 5.55 -17.30
CA ASN A 41 5.45 6.22 -17.82
C ASN A 41 5.39 6.18 -19.37
N SER A 42 6.53 6.32 -20.05
CA SER A 42 6.61 6.21 -21.51
C SER A 42 6.21 4.82 -21.97
N PHE A 43 6.69 3.78 -21.29
CA PHE A 43 6.26 2.40 -21.56
C PHE A 43 4.73 2.26 -21.36
N LEU A 44 4.22 2.72 -20.21
CA LEU A 44 2.80 2.59 -19.88
C LEU A 44 1.89 3.30 -20.89
N SER A 45 2.34 4.43 -21.44
CA SER A 45 1.55 5.19 -22.40
C SER A 45 1.35 4.45 -23.72
N LYS A 46 2.30 3.59 -24.09
CA LYS A 46 2.27 2.80 -25.32
C LYS A 46 1.63 1.42 -25.13
N ASP A 47 1.51 0.92 -23.89
CA ASP A 47 1.02 -0.44 -23.62
C ASP A 47 -0.50 -0.53 -23.90
N LYS A 48 -0.89 -1.41 -24.83
CA LYS A 48 -2.30 -1.68 -25.17
C LYS A 48 -3.10 -2.22 -23.98
N ASN A 49 -2.44 -2.84 -23.01
CA ASN A 49 -3.06 -3.41 -21.81
C ASN A 49 -3.11 -2.43 -20.63
N ARG A 50 -2.72 -1.17 -20.81
CA ARG A 50 -2.61 -0.17 -19.73
C ARG A 50 -3.89 0.04 -18.91
N ASN A 51 -5.04 -0.33 -19.44
CA ASN A 51 -6.31 -0.20 -18.73
C ASN A 51 -6.59 -1.39 -17.80
N LYS A 52 -5.81 -2.49 -17.91
CA LYS A 52 -5.98 -3.69 -17.08
C LYS A 52 -5.21 -3.63 -15.77
N TYR A 53 -4.42 -2.56 -15.55
CA TYR A 53 -3.60 -2.44 -14.35
C TYR A 53 -3.39 -0.99 -13.93
N ARG A 54 -2.86 -0.82 -12.72
CA ARG A 54 -2.49 0.48 -12.16
C ARG A 54 -1.05 0.39 -11.64
N VAL A 55 -0.27 1.45 -11.87
CA VAL A 55 1.09 1.57 -11.33
C VAL A 55 1.08 2.70 -10.30
N ILE A 56 1.48 2.36 -9.09
CA ILE A 56 1.55 3.28 -7.96
C ILE A 56 2.98 3.28 -7.46
N VAL A 57 3.52 4.46 -7.21
CA VAL A 57 4.86 4.60 -6.64
C VAL A 57 4.77 5.42 -5.37
N THR A 58 5.40 4.94 -4.30
CA THR A 58 5.44 5.64 -3.02
C THR A 58 6.89 6.07 -2.73
N PRO A 59 7.28 7.27 -3.19
CA PRO A 59 8.60 7.82 -2.91
C PRO A 59 8.66 8.41 -1.48
N PRO A 60 9.85 8.81 -0.99
CA PRO A 60 9.94 9.59 0.24
C PRO A 60 9.06 10.85 0.21
N TYR A 61 8.67 11.34 1.38
CA TYR A 61 7.81 12.53 1.51
C TYR A 61 8.34 13.73 0.73
N THR A 62 9.67 13.92 0.73
CA THR A 62 10.35 15.03 0.06
C THR A 62 10.10 15.08 -1.45
N LEU A 63 9.64 13.99 -2.05
CA LEU A 63 9.45 13.89 -3.51
C LEU A 63 7.98 13.86 -3.91
N ILE A 64 7.05 13.74 -2.97
CA ILE A 64 5.63 13.52 -3.28
C ILE A 64 5.07 14.67 -4.12
N GLU A 65 5.29 15.91 -3.69
CA GLU A 65 4.73 17.08 -4.40
C GLU A 65 5.26 17.17 -5.82
N SER A 66 6.58 17.20 -5.98
CA SER A 66 7.20 17.35 -7.30
C SER A 66 6.79 16.23 -8.25
N TYR A 67 6.74 15.00 -7.76
CA TYR A 67 6.35 13.84 -8.57
C TYR A 67 4.84 13.84 -8.86
N SER A 68 4.00 14.20 -7.90
CA SER A 68 2.55 14.31 -8.12
C SER A 68 2.24 15.36 -9.18
N ARG A 69 2.92 16.50 -9.12
CA ARG A 69 2.77 17.57 -10.11
C ARG A 69 3.22 17.10 -11.51
N PHE A 70 4.38 16.46 -11.59
CA PHE A 70 4.95 15.98 -12.87
C PHE A 70 4.08 14.89 -13.50
N PHE A 71 3.53 13.95 -12.69
CA PHE A 71 2.73 12.84 -13.18
C PHE A 71 1.22 13.11 -13.18
N LYS A 72 0.81 14.35 -12.95
CA LYS A 72 -0.60 14.76 -13.06
C LYS A 72 -1.13 14.37 -14.45
N ASN A 73 -2.25 13.66 -14.48
CA ASN A 73 -2.88 13.16 -15.70
C ASN A 73 -2.05 12.14 -16.50
N LYS A 74 -0.97 11.60 -15.93
CA LYS A 74 -0.17 10.53 -16.52
C LYS A 74 -0.57 9.16 -15.94
N LYS A 75 0.13 8.10 -16.38
CA LYS A 75 -0.25 6.72 -16.04
C LYS A 75 0.27 6.26 -14.68
N ILE A 76 1.29 6.92 -14.14
CA ILE A 76 1.81 6.62 -12.80
C ILE A 76 1.04 7.44 -11.77
N MET A 77 0.64 6.79 -10.69
CA MET A 77 0.00 7.43 -9.54
C MET A 77 0.98 7.47 -8.37
N ILE A 78 0.98 8.58 -7.66
CA ILE A 78 1.89 8.80 -6.53
C ILE A 78 1.13 8.54 -5.23
N GLY A 79 1.82 7.90 -4.28
CA GLY A 79 1.35 7.69 -2.91
C GLY A 79 2.44 8.03 -1.90
N SER A 80 2.09 7.96 -0.62
CA SER A 80 3.06 8.10 0.48
C SER A 80 3.39 6.74 1.08
N GLN A 81 4.52 6.68 1.80
CA GLN A 81 4.98 5.45 2.46
C GLN A 81 4.35 5.24 3.83
N ASN A 82 3.71 6.28 4.37
CA ASN A 82 3.02 6.28 5.66
C ASN A 82 2.16 7.54 5.73
N CYS A 83 1.41 7.71 6.82
CA CYS A 83 0.82 8.98 7.24
C CYS A 83 0.71 8.98 8.77
N TYR A 84 0.53 10.16 9.33
CA TYR A 84 0.35 10.31 10.78
C TYR A 84 -1.10 10.00 11.17
N GLN A 85 -1.31 9.65 12.45
CA GLN A 85 -2.63 9.27 13.00
C GLN A 85 -3.44 10.48 13.48
N LYS A 86 -3.31 11.61 12.80
CA LYS A 86 -4.16 12.80 12.99
C LYS A 86 -4.68 13.23 11.63
N GLU A 87 -5.88 13.81 11.62
CA GLU A 87 -6.56 14.09 10.35
C GLU A 87 -5.89 15.19 9.54
N GLN A 88 -5.64 16.34 10.15
CA GLN A 88 -5.15 17.53 9.44
C GLN A 88 -3.90 18.08 10.12
N PHE A 89 -4.03 19.17 10.83
CA PHE A 89 -2.91 19.88 11.48
C PHE A 89 -2.85 19.52 12.96
N SER A 90 -1.66 19.57 13.52
CA SER A 90 -1.42 19.33 14.95
C SER A 90 -0.06 19.89 15.33
N SER A 91 0.23 19.95 16.63
CA SER A 91 1.51 20.42 17.18
C SER A 91 2.65 19.38 17.09
N ASN A 92 2.43 18.26 16.38
CA ASN A 92 3.43 17.19 16.29
C ASN A 92 4.51 17.51 15.27
N THR A 93 5.73 17.78 15.74
CA THR A 93 6.88 18.07 14.88
C THR A 93 7.22 16.88 13.99
N ALA A 94 7.55 17.14 12.73
CA ALA A 94 7.92 16.17 11.69
C ALA A 94 6.78 15.25 11.23
N ALA A 95 5.60 15.29 11.84
CA ALA A 95 4.47 14.47 11.44
C ALA A 95 3.85 14.98 10.12
N VAL A 96 3.46 14.06 9.24
CA VAL A 96 2.82 14.40 7.96
C VAL A 96 1.44 13.75 7.92
N SER A 97 0.40 14.58 7.98
CA SER A 97 -0.98 14.10 8.06
C SER A 97 -1.51 13.63 6.70
N PRO A 98 -2.58 12.80 6.68
CA PRO A 98 -3.24 12.44 5.42
C PRO A 98 -3.72 13.66 4.62
N TYR A 99 -4.18 14.70 5.29
CA TYR A 99 -4.57 15.95 4.64
C TYR A 99 -3.39 16.58 3.88
N MET A 100 -2.22 16.71 4.53
CA MET A 100 -1.02 17.25 3.90
C MET A 100 -0.59 16.41 2.70
N ILE A 101 -0.61 15.08 2.85
CA ILE A 101 -0.26 14.14 1.76
C ILE A 101 -1.21 14.31 0.57
N ARG A 102 -2.51 14.43 0.84
CA ARG A 102 -3.52 14.58 -0.22
C ARG A 102 -3.40 15.93 -0.91
N SER A 103 -3.10 17.01 -0.16
CA SER A 103 -3.02 18.37 -0.69
C SER A 103 -1.88 18.52 -1.72
N VAL A 104 -0.79 17.77 -1.56
CA VAL A 104 0.33 17.78 -2.52
C VAL A 104 0.14 16.78 -3.68
N GLY A 105 -1.07 16.20 -3.80
CA GLY A 105 -1.46 15.44 -5.00
C GLY A 105 -1.35 13.93 -4.90
N ALA A 106 -0.89 13.38 -3.79
CA ALA A 106 -0.85 11.93 -3.62
C ALA A 106 -2.28 11.34 -3.63
N LYS A 107 -2.41 10.12 -4.14
CA LYS A 107 -3.70 9.42 -4.23
C LYS A 107 -3.76 8.18 -3.35
N TYR A 108 -2.63 7.71 -2.87
CA TYR A 108 -2.49 6.49 -2.08
C TYR A 108 -1.61 6.73 -0.87
N THR A 109 -1.75 5.88 0.14
CA THR A 109 -0.79 5.80 1.25
C THR A 109 -0.61 4.34 1.65
N LEU A 110 0.64 3.94 1.94
CA LEU A 110 0.92 2.67 2.60
C LEU A 110 0.62 2.85 4.10
N ILE A 111 0.02 1.86 4.73
CA ILE A 111 -0.22 1.87 6.18
C ILE A 111 0.05 0.46 6.71
N GLY A 112 0.75 0.37 7.85
CA GLY A 112 1.01 -0.89 8.52
C GLY A 112 2.16 -1.71 7.93
N HIS A 113 3.05 -1.07 7.17
CA HIS A 113 4.27 -1.72 6.67
C HIS A 113 5.09 -2.24 7.87
N SER A 114 5.78 -3.38 7.68
CA SER A 114 6.55 -4.02 8.75
C SER A 114 7.57 -3.09 9.40
N ASP A 115 8.21 -2.21 8.63
CA ASP A 115 9.17 -1.24 9.19
C ASP A 115 8.47 -0.33 10.22
N ASN A 116 7.32 0.26 9.86
CA ASN A 116 6.58 1.17 10.75
C ASN A 116 6.01 0.44 11.97
N ARG A 117 5.53 -0.81 11.79
CA ARG A 117 5.10 -1.63 12.94
C ARG A 117 6.29 -1.90 13.88
N GLY A 118 7.47 -2.14 13.32
CA GLY A 118 8.71 -2.32 14.10
C GLY A 118 9.12 -1.04 14.85
N GLU A 119 8.79 0.11 14.32
CA GLU A 119 9.03 1.43 14.90
C GLU A 119 7.95 1.88 15.89
N GLY A 120 6.92 1.05 16.14
CA GLY A 120 5.94 1.30 17.19
C GLY A 120 4.50 1.57 16.73
N ASP A 121 4.18 1.42 15.45
CA ASP A 121 2.80 1.58 14.98
C ASP A 121 1.90 0.50 15.63
N SER A 122 1.09 0.89 16.61
CA SER A 122 0.11 0.02 17.24
C SER A 122 -1.14 -0.16 16.37
N ASP A 123 -1.93 -1.21 16.63
CA ASP A 123 -3.18 -1.44 15.90
C ASP A 123 -4.15 -0.25 16.03
N LEU A 124 -4.18 0.41 17.18
CA LEU A 124 -5.01 1.62 17.38
C LEU A 124 -4.53 2.76 16.49
N MET A 125 -3.22 3.04 16.48
CA MET A 125 -2.63 4.05 15.59
C MET A 125 -2.92 3.74 14.13
N LEU A 126 -2.78 2.47 13.72
CA LEU A 126 -3.05 2.06 12.34
C LEU A 126 -4.53 2.24 11.97
N LYS A 127 -5.44 1.97 12.90
CA LYS A 127 -6.88 2.19 12.70
C LYS A 127 -7.16 3.69 12.44
N ASP A 128 -6.57 4.58 13.24
CA ASP A 128 -6.71 6.02 13.04
C ASP A 128 -6.07 6.47 11.72
N LYS A 129 -4.88 5.97 11.38
CA LYS A 129 -4.24 6.25 10.09
C LYS A 129 -5.16 5.88 8.91
N VAL A 130 -5.75 4.67 8.94
CA VAL A 130 -6.68 4.22 7.89
C VAL A 130 -7.91 5.13 7.84
N LYS A 131 -8.53 5.38 8.98
CA LYS A 131 -9.72 6.24 9.11
C LYS A 131 -9.47 7.62 8.49
N PHE A 132 -8.38 8.27 8.89
CA PHE A 132 -8.10 9.64 8.45
C PHE A 132 -7.60 9.69 6.99
N ALA A 133 -6.88 8.67 6.53
CA ALA A 133 -6.51 8.58 5.12
C ALA A 133 -7.76 8.48 4.23
N LEU A 134 -8.70 7.60 4.57
CA LEU A 134 -9.95 7.46 3.82
C LEU A 134 -10.79 8.74 3.85
N LYS A 135 -10.85 9.41 5.01
CA LYS A 135 -11.60 10.68 5.17
C LYS A 135 -11.01 11.78 4.29
N ASN A 136 -9.71 11.75 4.04
CA ASN A 136 -9.03 12.71 3.18
C ASN A 136 -8.91 12.23 1.72
N ASN A 137 -9.75 11.27 1.31
CA ASN A 137 -9.79 10.78 -0.08
C ASN A 137 -8.48 10.16 -0.56
N LEU A 138 -7.68 9.61 0.36
CA LEU A 138 -6.57 8.73 0.00
C LEU A 138 -7.07 7.30 -0.08
N LYS A 139 -6.58 6.55 -1.04
CA LYS A 139 -6.74 5.09 -1.05
C LYS A 139 -5.63 4.47 -0.22
N VAL A 140 -5.98 3.48 0.57
CA VAL A 140 -5.06 2.83 1.50
C VAL A 140 -4.52 1.54 0.92
N VAL A 141 -3.21 1.36 0.97
CA VAL A 141 -2.56 0.06 0.77
C VAL A 141 -2.18 -0.43 2.16
N PHE A 142 -3.00 -1.33 2.71
CA PHE A 142 -2.83 -1.82 4.07
C PHE A 142 -1.96 -3.07 4.07
N CYS A 143 -0.79 -2.95 4.69
CA CYS A 143 0.24 -4.00 4.72
C CYS A 143 0.01 -4.93 5.92
N ILE A 144 0.01 -6.23 5.64
CA ILE A 144 -0.10 -7.27 6.65
C ILE A 144 0.91 -8.38 6.35
N GLY A 145 1.34 -9.06 7.41
CA GLY A 145 2.29 -10.16 7.26
C GLY A 145 2.73 -10.73 8.59
N GLU A 146 3.08 -12.00 8.58
CA GLU A 146 3.60 -12.69 9.76
C GLU A 146 5.13 -12.75 9.73
N ASN A 147 5.73 -12.82 10.91
CA ASN A 147 7.16 -13.01 11.06
C ASN A 147 7.55 -14.50 11.02
N LYS A 148 8.85 -14.79 11.08
CA LYS A 148 9.39 -16.15 11.01
C LYS A 148 8.90 -17.05 12.14
N SER A 149 8.84 -16.52 13.36
CA SER A 149 8.34 -17.27 14.54
C SER A 149 6.89 -17.70 14.32
N HIS A 150 6.03 -16.76 13.92
CA HIS A 150 4.62 -17.04 13.63
C HIS A 150 4.46 -18.11 12.55
N LYS A 151 5.26 -18.03 11.48
CA LYS A 151 5.23 -19.03 10.41
C LYS A 151 5.60 -20.41 10.93
N ASN A 152 6.70 -20.50 11.70
CA ASN A 152 7.18 -21.78 12.25
C ASN A 152 6.14 -22.41 13.18
N LYS A 153 5.40 -21.59 13.94
CA LYS A 153 4.32 -22.03 14.83
C LYS A 153 2.99 -22.26 14.11
N LYS A 154 2.95 -22.19 12.78
CA LYS A 154 1.75 -22.34 11.95
C LYS A 154 0.64 -21.33 12.28
N GLN A 155 1.02 -20.13 12.75
CA GLN A 155 0.10 -19.08 13.18
C GLN A 155 -0.18 -18.02 12.10
N THR A 156 0.24 -18.23 10.86
CA THR A 156 0.07 -17.25 9.76
C THR A 156 -1.36 -16.70 9.72
N PHE A 157 -2.36 -17.57 9.62
CA PHE A 157 -3.75 -17.14 9.43
C PHE A 157 -4.31 -16.39 10.64
N SER A 158 -4.00 -16.82 11.86
CA SER A 158 -4.47 -16.12 13.07
C SER A 158 -3.86 -14.72 13.18
N VAL A 159 -2.57 -14.58 12.84
CA VAL A 159 -1.88 -13.29 12.84
C VAL A 159 -2.50 -12.36 11.79
N LEU A 160 -2.70 -12.84 10.56
CA LEU A 160 -3.29 -12.03 9.49
C LEU A 160 -4.71 -11.61 9.84
N LYS A 161 -5.52 -12.53 10.38
CA LYS A 161 -6.88 -12.21 10.84
C LYS A 161 -6.84 -11.10 11.89
N LYS A 162 -5.98 -11.24 12.91
CA LYS A 162 -5.84 -10.23 13.98
C LYS A 162 -5.47 -8.86 13.40
N GLN A 163 -4.47 -8.81 12.48
CA GLN A 163 -4.04 -7.56 11.86
C GLN A 163 -5.18 -6.90 11.06
N LEU A 164 -6.02 -7.70 10.39
CA LEU A 164 -7.16 -7.18 9.64
C LEU A 164 -8.28 -6.69 10.57
N THR A 165 -8.71 -7.54 11.52
CA THR A 165 -9.89 -7.25 12.35
C THR A 165 -9.63 -6.15 13.40
N ASN A 166 -8.39 -6.01 13.87
CA ASN A 166 -8.06 -4.96 14.85
C ASN A 166 -8.03 -3.56 14.21
N VAL A 167 -7.73 -3.48 12.91
CA VAL A 167 -7.49 -2.20 12.25
C VAL A 167 -8.64 -1.81 11.31
N LEU A 168 -9.16 -2.77 10.53
CA LEU A 168 -10.16 -2.45 9.50
C LEU A 168 -11.57 -2.54 10.06
N ASP A 169 -12.22 -1.38 10.16
CA ASP A 169 -13.62 -1.29 10.58
C ASP A 169 -14.54 -1.67 9.41
N LYS A 170 -15.65 -2.35 9.71
CA LYS A 170 -16.70 -2.69 8.72
C LYS A 170 -17.28 -1.45 8.03
N LYS A 171 -17.23 -0.30 8.69
CA LYS A 171 -17.70 0.98 8.15
C LYS A 171 -16.77 1.56 7.08
N PHE A 172 -15.54 1.09 6.97
CA PHE A 172 -14.60 1.62 5.98
C PHE A 172 -15.01 1.18 4.57
N ASN A 173 -14.88 2.10 3.62
CA ASN A 173 -15.19 1.80 2.22
C ASN A 173 -14.13 0.86 1.64
N LYS A 174 -14.48 -0.40 1.52
CA LYS A 174 -13.57 -1.47 1.04
C LYS A 174 -13.03 -1.19 -0.37
N ASN A 175 -13.72 -0.40 -1.19
CA ASN A 175 -13.27 -0.07 -2.54
C ASN A 175 -12.03 0.84 -2.53
N ASN A 176 -11.76 1.48 -1.40
CA ASN A 176 -10.61 2.38 -1.23
C ASN A 176 -9.47 1.73 -0.44
N ILE A 177 -9.56 0.41 -0.17
CA ILE A 177 -8.52 -0.32 0.57
C ILE A 177 -8.01 -1.48 -0.28
N ILE A 178 -6.69 -1.56 -0.41
CA ILE A 178 -5.97 -2.67 -1.04
C ILE A 178 -5.21 -3.38 0.07
N ILE A 179 -5.38 -4.69 0.21
CA ILE A 179 -4.59 -5.46 1.17
C ILE A 179 -3.30 -5.92 0.50
N ALA A 180 -2.16 -5.57 1.11
CA ALA A 180 -0.84 -5.99 0.66
C ALA A 180 -0.30 -7.03 1.64
N TYR A 181 -0.24 -8.29 1.23
CA TYR A 181 0.36 -9.34 2.03
C TYR A 181 1.86 -9.40 1.74
N GLU A 182 2.66 -9.16 2.76
CA GLU A 182 4.11 -9.22 2.69
C GLU A 182 4.65 -10.03 3.87
N PRO A 183 4.93 -11.34 3.69
CA PRO A 183 5.46 -12.13 4.79
C PRO A 183 6.82 -11.57 5.24
N ILE A 184 6.91 -11.11 6.48
CA ILE A 184 8.05 -10.37 7.02
C ILE A 184 9.34 -11.22 6.92
N TRP A 185 9.21 -12.54 7.12
CA TRP A 185 10.34 -13.46 7.04
C TRP A 185 10.97 -13.55 5.64
N SER A 186 10.29 -13.03 4.63
CA SER A 186 10.75 -13.03 3.23
C SER A 186 11.45 -11.71 2.85
N ILE A 187 11.18 -10.63 3.59
CA ILE A 187 11.70 -9.30 3.22
C ILE A 187 13.21 -9.24 3.44
N GLY A 188 13.96 -8.93 2.39
CA GLY A 188 15.41 -8.76 2.46
C GLY A 188 16.22 -10.04 2.68
N THR A 189 15.58 -11.21 2.75
CA THR A 189 16.26 -12.47 3.08
C THR A 189 16.61 -13.32 1.87
N GLY A 190 16.14 -12.94 0.69
CA GLY A 190 16.25 -13.78 -0.52
C GLY A 190 15.29 -14.97 -0.53
N LYS A 191 14.56 -15.22 0.54
CA LYS A 191 13.59 -16.33 0.62
C LYS A 191 12.29 -15.94 -0.06
N ILE A 192 11.79 -16.83 -0.91
CA ILE A 192 10.57 -16.59 -1.68
C ILE A 192 9.47 -17.53 -1.16
N PRO A 193 8.30 -17.01 -0.79
CA PRO A 193 7.17 -17.86 -0.44
C PRO A 193 6.80 -18.75 -1.64
N ASN A 194 6.51 -20.03 -1.38
CA ASN A 194 6.09 -20.89 -2.48
C ASN A 194 4.67 -20.52 -2.95
N GLN A 195 4.39 -20.81 -4.20
CA GLN A 195 3.15 -20.41 -4.87
C GLN A 195 1.91 -20.99 -4.19
N LYS A 196 1.99 -22.22 -3.69
CA LYS A 196 0.87 -22.90 -3.01
C LYS A 196 0.49 -22.16 -1.72
N ASP A 197 1.50 -21.78 -0.91
CA ASP A 197 1.27 -21.02 0.33
C ASP A 197 0.72 -19.63 0.03
N LEU A 198 1.26 -18.94 -0.99
CA LEU A 198 0.75 -17.64 -1.41
C LEU A 198 -0.72 -17.72 -1.84
N SER A 199 -1.07 -18.74 -2.62
CA SER A 199 -2.45 -18.95 -3.08
C SER A 199 -3.38 -19.19 -1.89
N LYS A 200 -3.01 -20.08 -0.96
CA LYS A 200 -3.80 -20.35 0.25
C LYS A 200 -3.99 -19.09 1.08
N THR A 201 -2.91 -18.32 1.30
CA THR A 201 -2.95 -17.09 2.08
C THR A 201 -3.84 -16.04 1.41
N THR A 202 -3.72 -15.89 0.08
CA THR A 202 -4.55 -14.95 -0.68
C THR A 202 -6.04 -15.30 -0.57
N VAL A 203 -6.38 -16.58 -0.70
CA VAL A 203 -7.77 -17.05 -0.56
C VAL A 203 -8.28 -16.74 0.86
N TYR A 204 -7.45 -16.99 1.88
CA TYR A 204 -7.81 -16.72 3.27
C TYR A 204 -8.09 -15.22 3.50
N ILE A 205 -7.18 -14.34 3.06
CA ILE A 205 -7.32 -12.89 3.21
C ILE A 205 -8.61 -12.38 2.56
N LYS A 206 -9.00 -12.97 1.42
CA LYS A 206 -10.23 -12.55 0.71
C LYS A 206 -11.52 -12.92 1.45
N LYS A 207 -11.46 -13.83 2.39
CA LYS A 207 -12.62 -14.23 3.20
C LYS A 207 -12.80 -13.42 4.47
N UNK A 208 -11.74 -13.02 4.73
CA UNK A 208 -11.71 -12.30 5.86
C UNK A 208 -12.14 -11.00 5.76
#